data_66b7ca6e73f5337865163784fafed65a
#
_entry.id   66b7ca6e73f5337865163784fafed65a
#
_cell.length_a   1.000
_cell.length_b   1.000
_cell.length_c   1.000
_cell.angle_alpha   90.00
_cell.angle_beta   90.00
_cell.angle_gamma   90.00
#
_symmetry.space_group_name_H-M   'P 1'
#
loop_
_entity.id
_entity.type
_entity.pdbx_description
1 polymer ?
#
loop_
_entity_poly.entity_id
_entity_poly.type
_entity_poly.pdbx_seq_one_letter_code
_entity_poly.pdbx_strand_id
1 'polypeptide(L)' 'MEPITFNLCSDCEHCPEVVIDGQGVRIGEAGNIVYLSHAEWNQLVAAVRSGKLPVIK' A
#
# COMPACT_ATOMS: atom_id res chain seq x y z
N MET A 1 -2.65 -7.61 -15.19
CA MET A 1 -2.70 -6.16 -15.01
C MET A 1 -1.28 -5.61 -14.92
N GLU A 2 -1.07 -4.40 -15.37
CA GLU A 2 0.21 -3.76 -15.24
C GLU A 2 0.47 -3.36 -13.79
N PRO A 3 1.68 -3.59 -13.26
CA PRO A 3 1.98 -3.23 -11.88
C PRO A 3 1.87 -1.72 -11.65
N ILE A 4 1.31 -1.39 -10.50
CA ILE A 4 1.25 -0.01 -10.03
C ILE A 4 2.18 0.09 -8.85
N THR A 5 3.08 1.07 -8.87
CA THR A 5 4.01 1.30 -7.77
C THR A 5 3.85 2.73 -7.27
N PHE A 6 3.65 2.88 -5.97
CA PHE A 6 3.54 4.18 -5.34
C PHE A 6 4.48 4.26 -4.16
N ASN A 7 5.32 5.28 -4.14
CA ASN A 7 6.28 5.50 -3.07
C ASN A 7 5.63 6.34 -1.96
N LEU A 8 5.73 5.90 -0.73
CA LEU A 8 5.05 6.54 0.40
C LEU A 8 5.83 7.70 1.01
N CYS A 9 7.05 7.97 0.53
CA CYS A 9 7.76 9.17 0.96
C CYS A 9 8.39 9.86 -0.25
N SER A 10 8.70 11.14 -0.09
CA SER A 10 9.19 11.94 -1.20
C SER A 10 10.70 12.09 -1.24
N ASP A 11 11.39 11.86 -0.12
CA ASP A 11 12.80 12.21 0.01
C ASP A 11 13.70 11.10 0.53
N CYS A 12 13.22 9.89 0.67
CA CYS A 12 13.99 8.81 1.29
C CYS A 12 14.51 7.84 0.23
N GLU A 13 15.69 7.29 0.47
CA GLU A 13 16.19 6.21 -0.35
C GLU A 13 15.56 4.87 0.00
N HIS A 14 15.08 4.74 1.22
CA HIS A 14 14.51 3.49 1.74
C HIS A 14 13.07 3.71 2.21
N CYS A 15 12.25 4.23 1.33
CA CYS A 15 10.87 4.51 1.65
C CYS A 15 10.01 3.28 1.43
N PRO A 16 9.04 3.04 2.31
CA PRO A 16 8.03 2.03 2.03
C PRO A 16 7.30 2.37 0.74
N GLU A 17 6.95 1.36 -0.01
CA GLU A 17 6.18 1.56 -1.22
C GLU A 17 5.01 0.59 -1.29
N VAL A 18 4.02 0.93 -2.09
CA VAL A 18 2.88 0.08 -2.38
C VAL A 18 3.02 -0.41 -3.80
N VAL A 19 2.99 -1.72 -3.99
CA VAL A 19 3.03 -2.33 -5.32
C VAL A 19 1.79 -3.18 -5.50
N ILE A 20 1.00 -2.87 -6.51
CA ILE A 20 -0.21 -3.61 -6.85
C ILE A 20 0.03 -4.32 -8.18
N ASP A 21 -0.15 -5.63 -8.19
CA ASP A 21 -0.02 -6.41 -9.43
C ASP A 21 -1.09 -7.50 -9.48
N GLY A 22 -0.98 -8.40 -10.46
CA GLY A 22 -1.98 -9.45 -10.65
C GLY A 22 -2.01 -10.51 -9.56
N GLN A 23 -1.01 -10.55 -8.68
CA GLN A 23 -0.93 -11.52 -7.60
C GLN A 23 -1.38 -10.97 -6.25
N GLY A 24 -1.44 -9.66 -6.11
CA GLY A 24 -1.83 -9.04 -4.86
C GLY A 24 -1.18 -7.69 -4.67
N VAL A 25 -1.00 -7.33 -3.40
CA VAL A 25 -0.44 -6.03 -3.03
C VAL A 25 0.69 -6.26 -2.02
N ARG A 26 1.78 -5.53 -2.20
CA ARG A 26 2.89 -5.52 -1.26
C ARG A 26 3.06 -4.11 -0.73
N ILE A 27 3.19 -3.99 0.59
CA ILE A 27 3.40 -2.69 1.23
C ILE A 27 4.60 -2.81 2.14
N GLY A 28 5.56 -1.92 1.97
CA GLY A 28 6.71 -1.87 2.86
C GLY A 28 8.01 -1.68 2.10
N GLU A 29 9.11 -2.03 2.77
CA GLU A 29 10.45 -1.93 2.22
C GLU A 29 11.22 -3.21 2.53
N ALA A 30 12.42 -3.32 1.99
CA ALA A 30 13.22 -4.54 2.13
C ALA A 30 13.33 -4.96 3.61
N GLY A 31 13.01 -6.21 3.90
CA GLY A 31 13.04 -6.74 5.25
C GLY A 31 11.79 -6.46 6.09
N ASN A 32 10.84 -5.71 5.56
CA ASN A 32 9.64 -5.34 6.32
C ASN A 32 8.48 -5.11 5.35
N ILE A 33 7.98 -6.21 4.79
CA ILE A 33 6.94 -6.17 3.75
C ILE A 33 5.71 -6.92 4.24
N VAL A 34 4.54 -6.30 4.02
CA VAL A 34 3.25 -6.92 4.27
C VAL A 34 2.62 -7.26 2.91
N TYR A 35 2.07 -8.46 2.81
CA TYR A 35 1.39 -8.92 1.61
C TYR A 35 -0.11 -8.95 1.84
N LEU A 36 -0.86 -8.38 0.91
CA LEU A 36 -2.32 -8.35 0.97
C LEU A 36 -2.91 -8.97 -0.29
N SER A 37 -4.06 -9.60 -0.16
CA SER A 37 -4.84 -9.99 -1.34
C SER A 37 -5.50 -8.74 -1.93
N HIS A 38 -6.01 -8.85 -3.16
CA HIS A 38 -6.77 -7.75 -3.76
C HIS A 38 -7.99 -7.39 -2.92
N ALA A 39 -8.66 -8.39 -2.36
CA ALA A 39 -9.82 -8.14 -1.50
C ALA A 39 -9.43 -7.40 -0.22
N GLU A 40 -8.33 -7.78 0.39
CA GLU A 40 -7.83 -7.10 1.58
C GLU A 40 -7.41 -5.66 1.28
N TRP A 41 -6.78 -5.45 0.15
CA TRP A 41 -6.42 -4.11 -0.30
C TRP A 41 -7.67 -3.25 -0.49
N ASN A 42 -8.71 -3.82 -1.12
CA ASN A 42 -9.96 -3.09 -1.33
C ASN A 42 -10.63 -2.72 0.00
N GLN A 43 -10.54 -3.59 1.01
CA GLN A 43 -11.04 -3.26 2.34
C GLN A 43 -10.26 -2.10 2.97
N LEU A 44 -8.95 -2.08 2.79
CA LEU A 44 -8.13 -0.97 3.28
C LEU A 44 -8.53 0.35 2.61
N VAL A 45 -8.68 0.33 1.30
CA VAL A 45 -9.10 1.52 0.55
C VAL A 45 -10.47 2.01 1.02
N ALA A 46 -11.41 1.08 1.21
CA ALA A 46 -12.74 1.43 1.71
C ALA A 46 -12.69 2.05 3.10
N ALA A 47 -11.83 1.53 3.98
CA ALA A 47 -11.69 2.07 5.33
C ALA A 47 -11.11 3.48 5.30
N VAL A 48 -10.14 3.75 4.41
CA VAL A 48 -9.59 5.09 4.25
C VAL A 48 -10.66 6.05 3.74
N ARG A 49 -11.42 5.63 2.72
CA ARG A 49 -12.44 6.49 2.09
C ARG A 49 -13.60 6.78 3.03
N SER A 50 -13.94 5.86 3.90
CA SER A 50 -15.06 6.03 4.83
C SER A 50 -14.68 6.77 6.12
N GLY A 51 -13.40 7.08 6.30
CA GLY A 51 -12.91 7.79 7.49
C GLY A 51 -12.60 6.89 8.67
N LYS A 52 -12.70 5.56 8.51
CA LYS A 52 -12.31 4.64 9.59
C LYS A 52 -10.81 4.66 9.84
N LEU A 53 -10.02 4.93 8.79
CA LEU A 53 -8.58 5.12 8.89
C LEU A 53 -8.27 6.54 8.43
N PRO A 54 -8.34 7.50 9.35
CA PRO A 54 -8.23 8.91 8.97
C PRO A 54 -6.79 9.36 8.79
N VAL A 55 -6.64 10.53 8.18
CA VAL A 55 -5.36 11.22 8.12
C VAL A 55 -4.92 11.57 9.54
N ILE A 56 -3.67 11.37 9.81
CA ILE A 56 -3.07 11.74 11.10
C ILE A 56 -2.47 13.15 10.97
N LYS A 57 -2.82 14.00 11.90
CA LYS A 57 -2.35 15.39 11.89
C LYS A 57 -1.33 15.66 12.97
#